data_608052902030d24660fa52597b817298
#
_entry.id   608052902030d24660fa52597b817298
#
_cell.length_a   1.000
_cell.length_b   1.000
_cell.length_c   1.000
_cell.angle_alpha   90.00
_cell.angle_beta   90.00
_cell.angle_gamma   90.00
#
_symmetry.space_group_name_H-M   'P 1'
#
loop_
_entity.id
_entity.type
_entity.pdbx_description
1 polymer ?
#
loop_
_entity_poly.entity_id
_entity_poly.type
_entity_poly.pdbx_seq_one_letter_code
_entity_poly.pdbx_strand_id
1 'polypeptide(L)'
;SMKNPNNFVLLDINPNQLELAKNKIEAINDNNYKYSQLSTFNSGKFEKLFQFFRNSFTYEELENIAQKDHNALKKLKWICDNVFSNEILEIVFTDNATKYSKESFSAHFYKMFKKQIKWYFENQPKNSNIGSILFNHNPINYEKKLNKENSINYFNGTFLEYLNNNNKTFDLIDVSNISDWMPIDEMKVIVEKLYSQLNTNGVIVGR
;
A
#
# COMPACT_ATOMS: atom_id res chain seq x y z
N SER A 1 -7.11 17.09 -17.37
CA SER A 1 -5.93 17.25 -16.49
C SER A 1 -6.42 17.30 -15.06
N MET A 2 -6.05 16.31 -14.24
CA MET A 2 -6.30 16.40 -12.80
C MET A 2 -5.60 17.65 -12.28
N LYS A 3 -6.36 18.58 -11.70
CA LYS A 3 -5.79 19.69 -10.96
C LYS A 3 -5.01 19.10 -9.77
N ASN A 4 -3.90 19.72 -9.38
CA ASN A 4 -3.22 19.34 -8.16
C ASN A 4 -4.21 19.39 -7.00
N PRO A 5 -4.40 18.30 -6.23
CA PRO A 5 -5.35 18.31 -5.14
C PRO A 5 -4.88 19.30 -4.07
N ASN A 6 -5.80 20.14 -3.59
CA ASN A 6 -5.48 21.18 -2.61
C ASN A 6 -5.88 20.78 -1.18
N ASN A 7 -6.84 19.87 -1.04
CA ASN A 7 -7.37 19.45 0.24
C ASN A 7 -7.35 17.92 0.34
N PHE A 8 -6.80 17.42 1.43
CA PHE A 8 -6.74 16.00 1.71
C PHE A 8 -7.43 15.69 3.03
N VAL A 9 -8.02 14.51 3.09
CA VAL A 9 -8.44 13.89 4.34
C VAL A 9 -7.75 12.55 4.44
N LEU A 10 -6.98 12.36 5.51
CA LEU A 10 -6.40 11.07 5.89
C LEU A 10 -7.23 10.50 7.03
N LEU A 11 -7.71 9.27 6.83
CA LEU A 11 -8.59 8.60 7.75
C LEU A 11 -8.01 7.25 8.15
N ASP A 12 -7.97 6.96 9.42
CA ASP A 12 -7.62 5.64 9.96
C ASP A 12 -8.26 5.45 11.33
N ILE A 13 -8.67 4.22 11.64
CA ILE A 13 -9.17 3.85 12.98
C ILE A 13 -8.04 3.79 14.01
N ASN A 14 -6.81 3.57 13.56
CA ASN A 14 -5.63 3.51 14.41
C ASN A 14 -4.93 4.87 14.46
N PRO A 15 -4.98 5.58 15.61
CA PRO A 15 -4.38 6.90 15.74
C PRO A 15 -2.86 6.88 15.50
N ASN A 16 -2.17 5.76 15.80
CA ASN A 16 -0.73 5.64 15.55
C ASN A 16 -0.40 5.65 14.05
N GLN A 17 -1.29 5.15 13.19
CA GLN A 17 -1.11 5.21 11.73
C GLN A 17 -1.26 6.65 11.22
N LEU A 18 -2.21 7.41 11.76
CA LEU A 18 -2.35 8.83 11.43
C LEU A 18 -1.15 9.65 11.88
N GLU A 19 -0.64 9.41 13.09
CA GLU A 19 0.57 10.06 13.59
C GLU A 19 1.79 9.70 12.73
N LEU A 20 1.96 8.43 12.36
CA LEU A 20 3.01 7.99 11.45
C LEU A 20 2.91 8.69 10.09
N ALA A 21 1.70 8.79 9.53
CA ALA A 21 1.47 9.48 8.27
C ALA A 21 1.81 10.98 8.39
N LYS A 22 1.42 11.64 9.48
CA LYS A 22 1.74 13.02 9.76
C LYS A 22 3.26 13.25 9.82
N ASN A 23 3.95 12.44 10.61
CA ASN A 23 5.41 12.52 10.76
C ASN A 23 6.14 12.30 9.41
N LYS A 24 5.63 11.39 8.57
CA LYS A 24 6.17 11.16 7.22
C LYS A 24 5.98 12.39 6.31
N ILE A 25 4.81 12.99 6.34
CA ILE A 25 4.49 14.17 5.53
C ILE A 25 5.34 15.38 5.97
N GLU A 26 5.47 15.60 7.27
CA GLU A 26 6.32 16.65 7.83
C GLU A 26 7.79 16.44 7.42
N ALA A 27 8.30 15.21 7.53
CA ALA A 27 9.64 14.87 7.11
C ALA A 27 9.88 15.11 5.61
N ILE A 28 8.93 14.79 4.75
CA ILE A 28 9.03 15.04 3.30
C ILE A 28 9.05 16.54 2.99
N ASN A 29 8.36 17.34 3.76
CA ASN A 29 8.28 18.80 3.58
C ASN A 29 9.50 19.55 4.17
N ASP A 30 10.28 18.91 5.04
CA ASP A 30 11.51 19.50 5.58
C ASP A 30 12.60 19.59 4.49
N ASN A 31 13.15 20.81 4.29
CA ASN A 31 14.22 21.05 3.32
C ASN A 31 15.54 20.35 3.66
N ASN A 32 15.77 20.01 4.92
CA ASN A 32 16.96 19.32 5.41
C ASN A 32 16.83 17.80 5.34
N TYR A 33 15.73 17.32 4.82
CA TYR A 33 15.39 15.93 4.80
C TYR A 33 16.28 15.12 3.84
N LYS A 34 17.03 14.17 4.41
CA LYS A 34 17.74 13.14 3.64
C LYS A 34 16.93 11.84 3.71
N TYR A 35 16.61 11.29 2.58
CA TYR A 35 15.83 10.05 2.47
C TYR A 35 16.40 8.89 3.28
N SER A 36 17.73 8.86 3.48
CA SER A 36 18.42 7.88 4.33
C SER A 36 18.02 7.95 5.82
N GLN A 37 17.40 9.05 6.25
CA GLN A 37 16.92 9.23 7.63
C GLN A 37 15.53 8.66 7.86
N LEU A 38 14.85 8.18 6.79
CA LEU A 38 13.57 7.48 6.88
C LEU A 38 13.69 6.02 7.35
N SER A 39 14.46 5.76 8.40
CA SER A 39 14.45 4.45 9.07
C SER A 39 13.02 4.03 9.48
N THR A 40 12.15 5.01 9.74
CA THR A 40 10.72 4.83 10.02
C THR A 40 9.91 4.20 8.88
N PHE A 41 10.34 4.31 7.61
CA PHE A 41 9.65 3.68 6.49
C PHE A 41 9.96 2.18 6.33
N ASN A 42 11.01 1.70 6.98
CA ASN A 42 11.46 0.30 6.89
C ASN A 42 11.47 -0.43 8.23
N SER A 43 10.87 0.14 9.27
CA SER A 43 10.96 -0.38 10.65
C SER A 43 9.74 -1.21 11.07
N GLY A 44 8.64 -1.19 10.33
CA GLY A 44 7.43 -1.95 10.62
C GLY A 44 7.65 -3.46 10.52
N LYS A 45 6.83 -4.24 11.22
CA LYS A 45 6.88 -5.70 11.17
C LYS A 45 6.64 -6.21 9.74
N PHE A 46 5.69 -5.62 9.03
CA PHE A 46 5.35 -6.01 7.67
C PHE A 46 6.46 -5.65 6.68
N GLU A 47 7.06 -4.47 6.81
CA GLU A 47 8.20 -4.06 6.01
C GLU A 47 9.40 -5.01 6.17
N LYS A 48 9.59 -5.60 7.34
CA LYS A 48 10.61 -6.65 7.56
C LYS A 48 10.34 -7.92 6.78
N LEU A 49 9.08 -8.30 6.58
CA LEU A 49 8.74 -9.44 5.72
C LEU A 49 9.15 -9.17 4.26
N PHE A 50 8.92 -7.95 3.76
CA PHE A 50 9.37 -7.56 2.42
C PHE A 50 10.89 -7.49 2.31
N GLN A 51 11.60 -7.04 3.35
CA GLN A 51 13.06 -7.08 3.38
C GLN A 51 13.57 -8.52 3.31
N PHE A 52 12.98 -9.42 4.09
CA PHE A 52 13.33 -10.84 4.05
C PHE A 52 13.05 -11.44 2.68
N PHE A 53 11.87 -11.19 2.12
CA PHE A 53 11.50 -11.62 0.76
C PHE A 53 12.54 -11.16 -0.26
N ARG A 54 12.86 -9.87 -0.29
CA ARG A 54 13.84 -9.29 -1.20
C ARG A 54 15.23 -9.93 -1.08
N ASN A 55 15.70 -10.10 0.16
CA ASN A 55 17.02 -10.67 0.45
C ASN A 55 17.10 -12.19 0.13
N SER A 56 15.96 -12.82 -0.13
CA SER A 56 15.88 -14.24 -0.49
C SER A 56 16.17 -14.49 -1.97
N PHE A 57 16.29 -13.45 -2.80
CA PHE A 57 16.50 -13.56 -4.24
C PHE A 57 17.70 -12.75 -4.71
N THR A 58 18.47 -13.34 -5.65
CA THR A 58 19.40 -12.59 -6.49
C THR A 58 18.66 -11.90 -7.64
N TYR A 59 19.33 -10.97 -8.32
CA TYR A 59 18.77 -10.34 -9.52
C TYR A 59 18.48 -11.36 -10.62
N GLU A 60 19.40 -12.29 -10.85
CA GLU A 60 19.27 -13.38 -11.83
C GLU A 60 18.06 -14.29 -11.52
N GLU A 61 17.84 -14.64 -10.26
CA GLU A 61 16.68 -15.43 -9.85
C GLU A 61 15.36 -14.70 -10.10
N LEU A 62 15.32 -13.38 -9.90
CA LEU A 62 14.16 -12.57 -10.22
C LEU A 62 13.92 -12.49 -11.74
N GLU A 63 14.98 -12.40 -12.54
CA GLU A 63 14.88 -12.46 -14.00
C GLU A 63 14.36 -13.82 -14.47
N ASN A 64 14.86 -14.92 -13.89
CA ASN A 64 14.38 -16.26 -14.16
C ASN A 64 12.90 -16.45 -13.80
N ILE A 65 12.41 -15.80 -12.72
CA ILE A 65 10.97 -15.76 -12.40
C ILE A 65 10.19 -15.07 -13.52
N ALA A 66 10.70 -13.96 -14.04
CA ALA A 66 10.07 -13.21 -15.14
C ALA A 66 9.98 -14.07 -16.42
N GLN A 67 11.02 -14.86 -16.69
CA GLN A 67 11.10 -15.81 -17.79
C GLN A 67 10.31 -17.11 -17.57
N LYS A 68 9.68 -17.26 -16.41
CA LYS A 68 8.88 -18.43 -16.00
C LYS A 68 9.71 -19.70 -15.82
N ASP A 69 10.97 -19.58 -15.42
CA ASP A 69 11.76 -20.76 -15.05
C ASP A 69 11.09 -21.55 -13.92
N HIS A 70 11.05 -22.86 -14.08
CA HIS A 70 10.33 -23.75 -13.15
C HIS A 70 10.90 -23.70 -11.73
N ASN A 71 12.22 -23.74 -11.59
CA ASN A 71 12.89 -23.77 -10.30
C ASN A 71 12.78 -22.43 -9.59
N ALA A 72 12.92 -21.32 -10.34
CA ALA A 72 12.74 -19.97 -9.81
C ALA A 72 11.30 -19.75 -9.33
N LEU A 73 10.29 -20.20 -10.07
CA LEU A 73 8.89 -20.13 -9.66
C LEU A 73 8.60 -21.02 -8.44
N LYS A 74 9.23 -22.20 -8.35
CA LYS A 74 9.11 -23.06 -7.18
C LYS A 74 9.70 -22.40 -5.94
N LYS A 75 10.87 -21.75 -6.06
CA LYS A 75 11.48 -20.97 -4.98
C LYS A 75 10.59 -19.80 -4.57
N LEU A 76 10.05 -19.04 -5.54
CA LEU A 76 9.13 -17.95 -5.26
C LEU A 76 7.92 -18.45 -4.45
N LYS A 77 7.32 -19.56 -4.90
CA LYS A 77 6.19 -20.13 -4.18
C LYS A 77 6.55 -20.52 -2.76
N TRP A 78 7.68 -21.21 -2.58
CA TRP A 78 8.14 -21.63 -1.25
C TRP A 78 8.38 -20.43 -0.32
N ILE A 79 9.03 -19.37 -0.82
CA ILE A 79 9.23 -18.13 -0.04
C ILE A 79 7.89 -17.50 0.33
N CYS A 80 6.95 -17.40 -0.59
CA CYS A 80 5.63 -16.84 -0.29
C CYS A 80 4.88 -17.70 0.75
N ASP A 81 4.93 -19.01 0.64
CA ASP A 81 4.26 -19.94 1.57
C ASP A 81 4.82 -19.83 3.00
N ASN A 82 6.10 -19.45 3.16
CA ASN A 82 6.75 -19.35 4.48
C ASN A 82 6.80 -17.92 5.04
N VAL A 83 6.87 -16.90 4.18
CA VAL A 83 7.00 -15.50 4.62
C VAL A 83 5.65 -14.81 4.75
N PHE A 84 4.71 -15.15 3.88
CA PHE A 84 3.38 -14.54 3.82
C PHE A 84 2.28 -15.55 4.11
N SER A 85 2.55 -16.55 4.95
CA SER A 85 1.51 -17.47 5.40
C SER A 85 0.48 -16.72 6.28
N ASN A 86 -0.72 -17.26 6.39
CA ASN A 86 -1.76 -16.66 7.24
C ASN A 86 -1.28 -16.54 8.68
N GLU A 87 -0.59 -17.55 9.21
CA GLU A 87 -0.06 -17.58 10.57
C GLU A 87 0.95 -16.44 10.82
N ILE A 88 1.85 -16.21 9.88
CA ILE A 88 2.82 -15.10 10.00
C ILE A 88 2.11 -13.75 9.93
N LEU A 89 1.11 -13.60 9.05
CA LEU A 89 0.38 -12.34 8.93
C LEU A 89 -0.52 -12.06 10.13
N GLU A 90 -1.08 -13.07 10.77
CA GLU A 90 -1.80 -12.94 12.04
C GLU A 90 -0.90 -12.45 13.17
N ILE A 91 0.35 -12.93 13.25
CA ILE A 91 1.36 -12.43 14.19
C ILE A 91 1.73 -10.96 13.92
N VAL A 92 1.79 -10.59 12.63
CA VAL A 92 2.20 -9.24 12.22
C VAL A 92 1.10 -8.21 12.41
N PHE A 93 -0.14 -8.56 12.07
CA PHE A 93 -1.28 -7.66 12.10
C PHE A 93 -2.20 -7.92 13.29
N THR A 94 -3.03 -8.92 13.20
CA THR A 94 -3.94 -9.44 14.25
C THR A 94 -4.63 -10.69 13.71
N ASP A 95 -5.33 -11.44 14.55
CA ASP A 95 -6.14 -12.60 14.18
C ASP A 95 -7.25 -12.27 13.14
N ASN A 96 -7.61 -11.01 13.01
CA ASN A 96 -8.61 -10.57 12.03
C ASN A 96 -8.03 -10.37 10.61
N ALA A 97 -6.72 -10.36 10.46
CA ALA A 97 -6.08 -10.05 9.17
C ALA A 97 -6.45 -11.04 8.05
N THR A 98 -6.71 -12.29 8.41
CA THR A 98 -7.01 -13.38 7.47
C THR A 98 -8.49 -13.70 7.36
N LYS A 99 -9.32 -13.19 8.29
CA LYS A 99 -10.71 -13.58 8.50
C LYS A 99 -11.61 -13.43 7.27
N TYR A 100 -11.42 -12.38 6.51
CA TYR A 100 -12.26 -12.05 5.35
C TYR A 100 -11.59 -12.36 4.00
N SER A 101 -10.37 -12.86 4.03
CA SER A 101 -9.64 -13.21 2.82
C SER A 101 -10.26 -14.43 2.13
N LYS A 102 -10.50 -14.34 0.82
CA LYS A 102 -11.04 -15.44 0.01
C LYS A 102 -9.99 -16.48 -0.39
N GLU A 103 -8.75 -16.13 -0.35
CA GLU A 103 -7.61 -17.00 -0.63
C GLU A 103 -6.53 -16.80 0.44
N SER A 104 -5.60 -17.78 0.55
CA SER A 104 -4.47 -17.61 1.45
C SER A 104 -3.61 -16.42 1.01
N PHE A 105 -3.08 -15.68 1.95
CA PHE A 105 -2.19 -14.56 1.64
C PHE A 105 -0.95 -15.01 0.88
N SER A 106 -0.41 -16.20 1.16
CA SER A 106 0.71 -16.74 0.40
C SER A 106 0.39 -16.92 -1.09
N ALA A 107 -0.82 -17.39 -1.43
CA ALA A 107 -1.27 -17.52 -2.81
C ALA A 107 -1.47 -16.14 -3.46
N HIS A 108 -2.03 -15.19 -2.73
CA HIS A 108 -2.17 -13.80 -3.18
C HIS A 108 -0.82 -13.17 -3.47
N PHE A 109 0.12 -13.20 -2.52
CA PHE A 109 1.47 -12.64 -2.70
C PHE A 109 2.25 -13.33 -3.81
N TYR A 110 2.14 -14.66 -3.94
CA TYR A 110 2.74 -15.38 -5.06
C TYR A 110 2.25 -14.87 -6.42
N LYS A 111 0.94 -14.73 -6.60
CA LYS A 111 0.35 -14.20 -7.85
C LYS A 111 0.79 -12.75 -8.09
N MET A 112 0.74 -11.93 -7.05
CA MET A 112 1.14 -10.52 -7.11
C MET A 112 2.61 -10.38 -7.51
N PHE A 113 3.53 -11.01 -6.80
CA PHE A 113 4.97 -10.90 -7.10
C PHE A 113 5.32 -11.45 -8.47
N LYS A 114 4.77 -12.61 -8.84
CA LYS A 114 4.97 -13.16 -10.18
C LYS A 114 4.56 -12.18 -11.29
N LYS A 115 3.41 -11.51 -11.15
CA LYS A 115 2.93 -10.50 -12.09
C LYS A 115 3.84 -9.27 -12.10
N GLN A 116 4.21 -8.77 -10.93
CA GLN A 116 4.98 -7.55 -10.77
C GLN A 116 6.45 -7.72 -11.21
N ILE A 117 7.07 -8.85 -10.90
CA ILE A 117 8.43 -9.17 -11.35
C ILE A 117 8.46 -9.25 -12.88
N LYS A 118 7.51 -9.98 -13.49
CA LYS A 118 7.38 -10.04 -14.95
C LYS A 118 7.23 -8.65 -15.57
N TRP A 119 6.29 -7.85 -15.06
CA TRP A 119 6.07 -6.50 -15.56
C TRP A 119 7.33 -5.63 -15.45
N TYR A 120 8.07 -5.72 -14.33
CA TYR A 120 9.30 -4.97 -14.14
C TYR A 120 10.36 -5.28 -15.19
N PHE A 121 10.62 -6.56 -15.46
CA PHE A 121 11.60 -6.97 -16.45
C PHE A 121 11.18 -6.66 -17.89
N GLU A 122 9.88 -6.70 -18.20
CA GLU A 122 9.35 -6.35 -19.54
C GLU A 122 9.41 -4.83 -19.80
N ASN A 123 9.21 -4.00 -18.79
CA ASN A 123 9.07 -2.55 -18.96
C ASN A 123 10.29 -1.74 -18.50
N GLN A 124 11.17 -2.33 -17.69
CA GLN A 124 12.38 -1.72 -17.13
C GLN A 124 12.17 -0.25 -16.67
N PRO A 125 11.20 0.03 -15.80
CA PRO A 125 10.85 1.39 -15.43
C PRO A 125 12.01 2.03 -14.65
N LYS A 126 12.44 3.23 -15.08
CA LYS A 126 13.57 3.96 -14.45
C LYS A 126 13.32 4.31 -12.99
N ASN A 127 12.04 4.55 -12.63
CA ASN A 127 11.63 4.87 -11.27
C ASN A 127 10.36 4.06 -10.95
N SER A 128 10.48 3.06 -10.12
CA SER A 128 9.37 2.17 -9.80
C SER A 128 9.40 1.80 -8.32
N ASN A 129 8.25 1.93 -7.65
CA ASN A 129 8.07 1.42 -6.28
C ASN A 129 8.40 -0.07 -6.20
N ILE A 130 8.08 -0.82 -7.26
CA ILE A 130 8.40 -2.24 -7.35
C ILE A 130 9.88 -2.47 -7.45
N GLY A 131 10.62 -1.67 -8.22
CA GLY A 131 12.08 -1.70 -8.26
C GLY A 131 12.68 -1.44 -6.87
N SER A 132 12.10 -0.53 -6.10
CA SER A 132 12.50 -0.28 -4.71
C SER A 132 12.22 -1.48 -3.81
N ILE A 133 11.05 -2.09 -3.92
CA ILE A 133 10.66 -3.25 -3.11
C ILE A 133 11.48 -4.50 -3.47
N LEU A 134 11.66 -4.79 -4.76
CA LEU A 134 12.27 -6.02 -5.24
C LEU A 134 13.79 -5.95 -5.31
N PHE A 135 14.37 -4.78 -5.59
CA PHE A 135 15.79 -4.66 -5.92
C PHE A 135 16.58 -3.74 -4.99
N ASN A 136 15.95 -3.24 -3.93
CA ASN A 136 16.55 -2.27 -3.01
C ASN A 136 17.14 -1.04 -3.72
N HIS A 137 16.56 -0.70 -4.87
CA HIS A 137 16.92 0.53 -5.56
C HIS A 137 16.57 1.71 -4.68
N ASN A 138 17.34 2.79 -4.81
CA ASN A 138 17.04 4.03 -4.09
C ASN A 138 15.57 4.37 -4.31
N PRO A 139 14.86 4.65 -3.24
CA PRO A 139 13.46 4.98 -3.33
C PRO A 139 13.28 6.16 -4.28
N ILE A 140 12.10 6.24 -4.88
CA ILE A 140 11.73 7.32 -5.78
C ILE A 140 12.08 8.65 -5.12
N ASN A 141 12.88 9.44 -5.78
CA ASN A 141 13.09 10.81 -5.40
C ASN A 141 11.75 11.53 -5.54
N TYR A 142 11.04 11.71 -4.44
CA TYR A 142 9.84 12.52 -4.42
C TYR A 142 10.26 13.99 -4.55
N GLU A 143 10.57 14.41 -5.78
CA GLU A 143 10.92 15.81 -6.06
C GLU A 143 9.74 16.76 -5.86
N LYS A 144 8.51 16.23 -5.82
CA LYS A 144 7.31 17.02 -5.58
C LYS A 144 7.01 17.06 -4.09
N LYS A 145 7.39 18.13 -3.45
CA LYS A 145 6.86 18.52 -2.14
C LYS A 145 5.36 18.80 -2.27
N LEU A 146 4.61 18.47 -1.24
CA LEU A 146 3.26 19.00 -1.10
C LEU A 146 3.37 20.53 -1.13
N ASN A 147 2.54 21.19 -1.95
CA ASN A 147 2.50 22.64 -1.95
C ASN A 147 2.13 23.13 -0.54
N LYS A 148 2.76 24.21 -0.07
CA LYS A 148 2.44 24.82 1.24
C LYS A 148 0.96 25.21 1.39
N GLU A 149 0.23 25.33 0.28
CA GLU A 149 -1.20 25.61 0.22
C GLU A 149 -2.09 24.39 0.43
N ASN A 150 -1.53 23.18 0.45
CA ASN A 150 -2.31 21.96 0.65
C ASN A 150 -2.71 21.83 2.12
N SER A 151 -4.00 21.74 2.37
CA SER A 151 -4.51 21.42 3.70
C SER A 151 -4.68 19.91 3.85
N ILE A 152 -4.19 19.38 4.96
CA ILE A 152 -4.35 17.96 5.30
C ILE A 152 -5.11 17.89 6.61
N ASN A 153 -6.29 17.27 6.56
CA ASN A 153 -7.09 16.99 7.73
C ASN A 153 -6.93 15.52 8.12
N TYR A 154 -6.75 15.28 9.40
CA TYR A 154 -6.61 13.92 9.93
C TYR A 154 -7.88 13.56 10.69
N PHE A 155 -8.49 12.42 10.38
CA PHE A 155 -9.68 11.94 11.05
C PHE A 155 -9.42 10.56 11.65
N ASN A 156 -9.49 10.47 12.97
CA ASN A 156 -9.40 9.20 13.66
C ASN A 156 -10.79 8.60 13.84
N GLY A 157 -11.08 7.55 13.08
CA GLY A 157 -12.36 6.87 13.07
C GLY A 157 -12.58 6.05 11.81
N THR A 158 -13.76 5.52 11.66
CA THR A 158 -14.17 4.72 10.51
C THR A 158 -14.63 5.59 9.34
N PHE A 159 -14.65 5.02 8.12
CA PHE A 159 -15.24 5.67 6.95
C PHE A 159 -16.71 6.06 7.22
N LEU A 160 -17.50 5.17 7.82
CA LEU A 160 -18.91 5.42 8.10
C LEU A 160 -19.12 6.59 9.07
N GLU A 161 -18.29 6.69 10.13
CA GLU A 161 -18.33 7.80 11.05
C GLU A 161 -18.00 9.12 10.33
N TYR A 162 -16.95 9.13 9.50
CA TYR A 162 -16.58 10.29 8.74
C TYR A 162 -17.69 10.72 7.77
N LEU A 163 -18.21 9.78 6.97
CA LEU A 163 -19.25 10.03 5.97
C LEU A 163 -20.60 10.46 6.59
N ASN A 164 -20.93 9.96 7.79
CA ASN A 164 -22.14 10.36 8.50
C ASN A 164 -22.08 11.80 9.06
N ASN A 165 -20.87 12.24 9.42
CA ASN A 165 -20.64 13.52 10.05
C ASN A 165 -20.15 14.60 9.07
N ASN A 166 -20.07 14.28 7.78
CA ASN A 166 -19.48 15.18 6.80
C ASN A 166 -20.26 15.18 5.49
N ASN A 167 -20.60 16.37 5.01
CA ASN A 167 -21.31 16.58 3.74
C ASN A 167 -20.36 17.04 2.62
N LYS A 168 -19.05 16.88 2.79
CA LYS A 168 -18.07 17.24 1.76
C LYS A 168 -18.13 16.25 0.61
N THR A 169 -17.87 16.77 -0.59
CA THR A 169 -17.71 15.96 -1.79
C THR A 169 -16.23 15.91 -2.21
N PHE A 170 -15.86 14.87 -2.91
CA PHE A 170 -14.48 14.55 -3.25
C PHE A 170 -14.33 14.26 -4.75
N ASP A 171 -13.21 14.67 -5.31
CA ASP A 171 -12.82 14.28 -6.69
C ASP A 171 -12.16 12.90 -6.75
N LEU A 172 -11.51 12.49 -5.66
CA LEU A 172 -10.87 11.19 -5.52
C LEU A 172 -11.06 10.65 -4.10
N ILE A 173 -11.50 9.40 -4.01
CA ILE A 173 -11.55 8.65 -2.75
C ILE A 173 -10.73 7.37 -2.95
N ASP A 174 -9.64 7.22 -2.17
CA ASP A 174 -8.85 5.98 -2.13
C ASP A 174 -9.23 5.22 -0.86
N VAL A 175 -9.91 4.09 -1.05
CA VAL A 175 -10.30 3.21 0.06
C VAL A 175 -9.24 2.14 0.37
N SER A 176 -8.10 2.19 -0.34
CA SER A 176 -7.01 1.23 -0.15
C SER A 176 -7.53 -0.22 -0.21
N ASN A 177 -7.26 -1.02 0.81
CA ASN A 177 -7.66 -2.43 0.93
C ASN A 177 -8.63 -2.68 2.09
N ILE A 178 -9.46 -1.70 2.45
CA ILE A 178 -10.40 -1.88 3.57
C ILE A 178 -11.36 -3.07 3.37
N SER A 179 -11.63 -3.46 2.10
CA SER A 179 -12.43 -4.64 1.76
C SER A 179 -11.87 -5.95 2.31
N ASP A 180 -10.55 -6.00 2.57
CA ASP A 180 -9.90 -7.19 3.13
C ASP A 180 -10.17 -7.35 4.64
N TRP A 181 -10.66 -6.30 5.30
CA TRP A 181 -10.80 -6.19 6.74
C TRP A 181 -12.24 -6.21 7.24
N MET A 182 -13.22 -6.32 6.34
CA MET A 182 -14.63 -6.25 6.71
C MET A 182 -15.52 -7.19 5.88
N PRO A 183 -16.72 -7.53 6.40
CA PRO A 183 -17.72 -8.27 5.62
C PRO A 183 -18.15 -7.52 4.37
N ILE A 184 -18.49 -8.27 3.32
CA ILE A 184 -18.89 -7.68 2.03
C ILE A 184 -20.13 -6.79 2.13
N ASP A 185 -21.05 -7.10 3.05
CA ASP A 185 -22.29 -6.33 3.21
C ASP A 185 -22.02 -4.96 3.87
N GLU A 186 -21.07 -4.88 4.80
CA GLU A 186 -20.59 -3.61 5.35
C GLU A 186 -19.89 -2.79 4.26
N MET A 187 -19.08 -3.44 3.43
CA MET A 187 -18.40 -2.77 2.32
C MET A 187 -19.39 -2.17 1.32
N LYS A 188 -20.50 -2.87 1.00
CA LYS A 188 -21.56 -2.32 0.14
C LYS A 188 -22.14 -1.03 0.68
N VAL A 189 -22.46 -0.97 1.97
CA VAL A 189 -22.98 0.23 2.62
C VAL A 189 -21.99 1.38 2.53
N ILE A 190 -20.69 1.10 2.74
CA ILE A 190 -19.64 2.11 2.60
C ILE A 190 -19.59 2.62 1.16
N VAL A 191 -19.55 1.73 0.18
CA VAL A 191 -19.46 2.10 -1.24
C VAL A 191 -20.64 2.96 -1.68
N GLU A 192 -21.88 2.60 -1.29
CA GLU A 192 -23.07 3.41 -1.60
C GLU A 192 -22.95 4.84 -1.04
N LYS A 193 -22.48 4.99 0.20
CA LYS A 193 -22.24 6.30 0.81
C LYS A 193 -21.12 7.08 0.13
N LEU A 194 -20.02 6.41 -0.24
CA LEU A 194 -18.91 7.02 -0.96
C LEU A 194 -19.37 7.58 -2.31
N TYR A 195 -20.22 6.86 -3.03
CA TYR A 195 -20.79 7.35 -4.29
C TYR A 195 -21.59 8.64 -4.10
N SER A 196 -22.34 8.76 -3.01
CA SER A 196 -23.11 9.98 -2.73
C SER A 196 -22.25 11.20 -2.41
N GLN A 197 -20.98 10.99 -2.09
CA GLN A 197 -20.03 12.06 -1.77
C GLN A 197 -18.99 12.29 -2.89
N LEU A 198 -19.17 11.71 -4.06
CA LEU A 198 -18.35 12.04 -5.22
C LEU A 198 -18.83 13.31 -5.92
N ASN A 199 -17.88 14.12 -6.33
CA ASN A 199 -18.11 15.18 -7.29
C ASN A 199 -18.45 14.59 -8.67
N THR A 200 -19.03 15.39 -9.56
CA THR A 200 -19.20 15.01 -10.98
C THR A 200 -17.84 14.62 -11.57
N ASN A 201 -17.74 13.42 -12.12
CA ASN A 201 -16.50 12.81 -12.61
C ASN A 201 -15.49 12.43 -11.50
N GLY A 202 -15.88 12.38 -10.24
CA GLY A 202 -15.06 11.86 -9.16
C GLY A 202 -14.82 10.35 -9.31
N VAL A 203 -13.75 9.85 -8.71
CA VAL A 203 -13.30 8.46 -8.84
C VAL A 203 -13.10 7.83 -7.46
N ILE A 204 -13.55 6.60 -7.30
CA ILE A 204 -13.21 5.74 -6.15
C ILE A 204 -12.15 4.74 -6.62
N VAL A 205 -11.07 4.64 -5.87
CA VAL A 205 -10.00 3.66 -6.07
C VAL A 205 -9.98 2.70 -4.89
N GLY A 206 -9.92 1.41 -5.18
CA GLY A 206 -9.78 0.34 -4.18
C GLY A 206 -8.84 -0.75 -4.69
N ARG A 207 -8.35 -1.57 -3.78
CA ARG A 207 -7.47 -2.71 -4.09
C ARG A 207 -8.13 -4.01 -3.70
#